data_a82563951bf9f102ee08b6eb03b65bf2
#
_entry.id   a82563951bf9f102ee08b6eb03b65bf2
#
_cell.length_a   1.000
_cell.length_b   1.000
_cell.length_c   1.000
_cell.angle_alpha   90.00
_cell.angle_beta   90.00
_cell.angle_gamma   90.00
#
_symmetry.space_group_name_H-M   'P 1'
#
loop_
_entity.id
_entity.type
_entity.pdbx_description
1 polymer ?
#
loop_
_entity_poly.entity_id
_entity_poly.type
_entity_poly.pdbx_seq_one_letter_code
_entity_poly.pdbx_strand_id
1 'polypeptide(L)'
;MSTTTRIKAKDAIDAFIADYISPTSVIESDTTEIIVTAITDFNDPQFRDYLMGLPVTFPLDTVRKCLAILSAFVPDGKQRAIYSVLAQFAWEAGDDTLAETYLTLALNEDAGYSLANLLKRVFATGWERESFVTMRIQLHPKVIEALDDTVIGS
;
A
#
# COMPACT_ATOMS: atom_id res chain seq x y z
N MET A 1 -11.50 6.06 10.38
CA MET A 1 -11.12 4.71 10.83
C MET A 1 -10.49 4.80 12.22
N SER A 2 -10.87 3.92 13.13
CA SER A 2 -10.33 3.94 14.48
C SER A 2 -8.88 3.42 14.53
N THR A 3 -8.14 3.81 15.57
CA THR A 3 -6.78 3.31 15.79
C THR A 3 -6.74 1.80 15.92
N THR A 4 -7.70 1.22 16.63
CA THR A 4 -7.80 -0.25 16.77
C THR A 4 -7.97 -0.93 15.44
N THR A 5 -8.79 -0.38 14.54
CA THR A 5 -9.00 -0.92 13.20
C THR A 5 -7.74 -0.80 12.35
N ARG A 6 -7.01 0.30 12.46
CA ARG A 6 -5.72 0.48 11.77
C ARG A 6 -4.69 -0.53 12.21
N ILE A 7 -4.58 -0.79 13.51
CA ILE A 7 -3.64 -1.77 14.07
C ILE A 7 -4.00 -3.17 13.58
N LYS A 8 -5.30 -3.52 13.55
CA LYS A 8 -5.74 -4.81 13.01
C LYS A 8 -5.39 -4.96 11.54
N ALA A 9 -5.59 -3.91 10.74
CA ALA A 9 -5.26 -3.93 9.31
C ALA A 9 -3.75 -4.06 9.11
N LYS A 10 -2.95 -3.33 9.88
CA LYS A 10 -1.49 -3.43 9.88
C LYS A 10 -1.05 -4.86 10.19
N ASP A 11 -1.55 -5.43 11.28
CA ASP A 11 -1.20 -6.79 11.69
C ASP A 11 -1.65 -7.82 10.64
N ALA A 12 -2.80 -7.60 10.02
CA ALA A 12 -3.33 -8.48 8.98
C ALA A 12 -2.43 -8.50 7.73
N ILE A 13 -2.00 -7.34 7.24
CA ILE A 13 -1.12 -7.29 6.07
C ILE A 13 0.26 -7.86 6.38
N ASP A 14 0.80 -7.58 7.55
CA ASP A 14 2.08 -8.15 7.98
C ASP A 14 2.01 -9.68 8.02
N ALA A 15 0.94 -10.22 8.58
CA ALA A 15 0.71 -11.67 8.65
C ALA A 15 0.52 -12.28 7.25
N PHE A 16 -0.20 -11.60 6.37
CA PHE A 16 -0.42 -12.05 5.00
C PHE A 16 0.90 -12.20 4.25
N ILE A 17 1.78 -11.20 4.35
CA ILE A 17 3.07 -11.22 3.67
C ILE A 17 3.99 -12.27 4.30
N ALA A 18 4.03 -12.33 5.63
CA ALA A 18 4.84 -13.32 6.33
C ALA A 18 4.43 -14.76 5.98
N ASP A 19 3.12 -15.02 5.88
CA ASP A 19 2.60 -16.33 5.47
C ASP A 19 2.95 -16.64 4.00
N TYR A 20 2.93 -15.64 3.13
CA TYR A 20 3.34 -15.81 1.74
C TYR A 20 4.80 -16.25 1.63
N ILE A 21 5.69 -15.67 2.46
CA ILE A 21 7.12 -16.00 2.48
C ILE A 21 7.35 -17.38 3.08
N SER A 22 6.66 -17.69 4.17
CA SER A 22 6.82 -18.94 4.91
C SER A 22 5.45 -19.44 5.37
N PRO A 23 4.78 -20.25 4.53
CA PRO A 23 3.44 -20.72 4.84
C PRO A 23 3.39 -21.52 6.15
N THR A 24 2.58 -21.04 7.09
CA THR A 24 2.42 -21.66 8.42
C THR A 24 1.07 -22.26 8.65
N SER A 25 0.12 -22.04 7.75
CA SER A 25 -1.31 -22.40 7.87
C SER A 25 -2.01 -21.81 9.12
N VAL A 26 -1.43 -20.81 9.74
CA VAL A 26 -1.97 -20.18 10.96
C VAL A 26 -2.65 -18.84 10.66
N ILE A 27 -2.74 -18.45 9.40
CA ILE A 27 -3.40 -17.20 9.03
C ILE A 27 -4.90 -17.30 9.31
N GLU A 28 -5.45 -16.29 9.95
CA GLU A 28 -6.88 -16.28 10.29
C GLU A 28 -7.74 -16.12 9.05
N SER A 29 -8.94 -16.69 9.06
CA SER A 29 -9.83 -16.71 7.91
C SER A 29 -10.32 -15.35 7.46
N ASP A 30 -10.32 -14.35 8.35
CA ASP A 30 -10.78 -12.98 8.08
C ASP A 30 -9.66 -12.01 7.68
N THR A 31 -8.42 -12.48 7.59
CA THR A 31 -7.26 -11.63 7.31
C THR A 31 -7.41 -10.84 6.02
N THR A 32 -7.77 -11.50 4.93
CA THR A 32 -7.97 -10.84 3.64
C THR A 32 -9.09 -9.80 3.71
N GLU A 33 -10.20 -10.13 4.34
CA GLU A 33 -11.34 -9.23 4.50
C GLU A 33 -10.97 -7.97 5.28
N ILE A 34 -10.22 -8.10 6.36
CA ILE A 34 -9.74 -6.96 7.16
C ILE A 34 -8.90 -6.03 6.29
N ILE A 35 -7.97 -6.57 5.51
CA ILE A 35 -7.11 -5.78 4.64
C ILE A 35 -7.93 -5.07 3.56
N VAL A 36 -8.79 -5.79 2.88
CA VAL A 36 -9.61 -5.25 1.79
C VAL A 36 -10.55 -4.16 2.32
N THR A 37 -11.17 -4.36 3.47
CA THR A 37 -12.03 -3.37 4.10
C THR A 37 -11.26 -2.09 4.41
N ALA A 38 -10.05 -2.20 4.94
CA ALA A 38 -9.21 -1.03 5.23
C ALA A 38 -8.85 -0.25 3.97
N ILE A 39 -8.60 -0.94 2.86
CA ILE A 39 -8.27 -0.30 1.57
C ILE A 39 -9.51 0.35 0.96
N THR A 40 -10.67 -0.28 1.02
CA THR A 40 -11.86 0.12 0.27
C THR A 40 -12.81 1.00 1.07
N ASP A 41 -13.32 0.48 2.18
CA ASP A 41 -14.42 1.13 2.90
C ASP A 41 -13.94 2.35 3.67
N PHE A 42 -12.76 2.28 4.22
CA PHE A 42 -12.20 3.41 4.95
C PHE A 42 -11.36 4.32 4.09
N ASN A 43 -10.74 3.79 3.02
CA ASN A 43 -9.83 4.54 2.15
C ASN A 43 -8.87 5.40 2.98
N ASP A 44 -8.32 4.82 4.03
CA ASP A 44 -7.57 5.54 5.04
C ASP A 44 -6.17 5.89 4.54
N PRO A 45 -5.79 7.18 4.47
CA PRO A 45 -4.46 7.58 4.02
C PRO A 45 -3.33 7.02 4.88
N GLN A 46 -3.54 6.86 6.17
CA GLN A 46 -2.50 6.34 7.07
C GLN A 46 -2.23 4.86 6.81
N PHE A 47 -3.26 4.05 6.59
CA PHE A 47 -3.07 2.66 6.22
C PHE A 47 -2.43 2.54 4.83
N ARG A 48 -2.86 3.36 3.88
CA ARG A 48 -2.23 3.43 2.55
C ARG A 48 -0.74 3.75 2.66
N ASP A 49 -0.37 4.72 3.48
CA ASP A 49 1.03 5.09 3.70
C ASP A 49 1.81 3.95 4.36
N TYR A 50 1.16 3.19 5.23
CA TYR A 50 1.76 1.97 5.78
C TYR A 50 2.07 0.95 4.70
N LEU A 51 1.15 0.72 3.75
CA LEU A 51 1.40 -0.17 2.61
C LEU A 51 2.61 0.28 1.80
N MET A 52 2.75 1.58 1.59
CA MET A 52 3.89 2.15 0.85
C MET A 52 5.22 1.95 1.58
N GLY A 53 5.19 1.77 2.89
CA GLY A 53 6.36 1.53 3.73
C GLY A 53 6.75 0.06 3.87
N LEU A 54 5.94 -0.88 3.42
CA LEU A 54 6.19 -2.32 3.58
C LEU A 54 7.55 -2.78 3.08
N PRO A 55 8.12 -2.24 1.99
CA PRO A 55 9.45 -2.65 1.54
C PRO A 55 10.61 -2.30 2.48
N VAL A 56 10.37 -1.57 3.56
CA VAL A 56 11.36 -1.43 4.63
C VAL A 56 11.55 -2.75 5.38
N THR A 57 10.48 -3.52 5.55
CA THR A 57 10.46 -4.76 6.33
C THR A 57 10.57 -6.01 5.46
N PHE A 58 9.93 -6.00 4.29
CA PHE A 58 9.84 -7.16 3.40
C PHE A 58 10.46 -6.85 2.05
N PRO A 59 10.93 -7.87 1.29
CA PRO A 59 11.44 -7.64 -0.06
C PRO A 59 10.40 -6.99 -0.98
N LEU A 60 10.82 -6.03 -1.79
CA LEU A 60 9.93 -5.30 -2.70
C LEU A 60 9.13 -6.24 -3.61
N ASP A 61 9.78 -7.22 -4.22
CA ASP A 61 9.10 -8.17 -5.12
C ASP A 61 8.01 -8.96 -4.40
N THR A 62 8.27 -9.37 -3.17
CA THR A 62 7.29 -10.10 -2.35
C THR A 62 6.08 -9.21 -2.04
N VAL A 63 6.32 -7.96 -1.65
CA VAL A 63 5.26 -6.99 -1.37
C VAL A 63 4.41 -6.77 -2.63
N ARG A 64 5.05 -6.59 -3.78
CA ARG A 64 4.33 -6.42 -5.05
C ARG A 64 3.41 -7.60 -5.34
N LYS A 65 3.91 -8.82 -5.18
CA LYS A 65 3.12 -10.03 -5.43
C LYS A 65 1.93 -10.13 -4.48
N CYS A 66 2.14 -9.88 -3.20
CA CYS A 66 1.07 -9.91 -2.20
C CYS A 66 0.00 -8.86 -2.49
N LEU A 67 0.39 -7.63 -2.81
CA LEU A 67 -0.57 -6.58 -3.11
C LEU A 67 -1.31 -6.83 -4.43
N ALA A 68 -0.65 -7.43 -5.41
CA ALA A 68 -1.32 -7.83 -6.65
C ALA A 68 -2.38 -8.90 -6.39
N ILE A 69 -2.09 -9.88 -5.55
CA ILE A 69 -3.08 -10.89 -5.13
C ILE A 69 -4.26 -10.21 -4.42
N LEU A 70 -3.98 -9.33 -3.48
CA LEU A 70 -5.01 -8.64 -2.71
C LEU A 70 -5.87 -7.72 -3.60
N SER A 71 -5.28 -7.11 -4.63
CA SER A 71 -6.01 -6.24 -5.54
C SER A 71 -7.15 -6.97 -6.27
N ALA A 72 -7.01 -8.26 -6.47
CA ALA A 72 -8.05 -9.09 -7.10
C ALA A 72 -9.31 -9.23 -6.21
N PHE A 73 -9.18 -9.03 -4.92
CA PHE A 73 -10.29 -9.08 -3.98
C PHE A 73 -10.93 -7.70 -3.73
N VAL A 74 -10.32 -6.64 -4.24
CA VAL A 74 -10.84 -5.28 -4.09
C VAL A 74 -11.94 -5.06 -5.13
N PRO A 75 -13.15 -4.62 -4.73
CA PRO A 75 -14.24 -4.40 -5.67
C PRO A 75 -13.90 -3.36 -6.74
N ASP A 76 -14.46 -3.52 -7.92
CA ASP A 76 -14.36 -2.55 -9.00
C ASP A 76 -14.88 -1.18 -8.51
N GLY A 77 -14.19 -0.13 -8.87
CA GLY A 77 -14.53 1.23 -8.45
C GLY A 77 -13.93 1.64 -7.10
N LYS A 78 -13.22 0.73 -6.43
CA LYS A 78 -12.56 0.99 -5.13
C LYS A 78 -11.08 0.65 -5.11
N GLN A 79 -10.46 0.59 -6.27
CA GLN A 79 -9.09 0.08 -6.43
C GLN A 79 -8.02 1.17 -6.56
N ARG A 80 -8.42 2.45 -6.55
CA ARG A 80 -7.48 3.55 -6.80
C ARG A 80 -6.29 3.59 -5.84
N ALA A 81 -6.51 3.29 -4.57
CA ALA A 81 -5.44 3.32 -3.58
C ALA A 81 -4.42 2.21 -3.82
N ILE A 82 -4.87 0.98 -3.95
CA ILE A 82 -3.97 -0.15 -4.15
C ILE A 82 -3.27 -0.08 -5.49
N TYR A 83 -3.93 0.38 -6.55
CA TYR A 83 -3.29 0.57 -7.85
C TYR A 83 -2.23 1.65 -7.80
N SER A 84 -2.45 2.75 -7.06
CA SER A 84 -1.44 3.79 -6.90
C SER A 84 -0.19 3.27 -6.18
N VAL A 85 -0.37 2.49 -5.12
CA VAL A 85 0.74 1.87 -4.41
C VAL A 85 1.50 0.91 -5.31
N LEU A 86 0.78 0.06 -6.05
CA LEU A 86 1.39 -0.87 -7.02
C LEU A 86 2.13 -0.13 -8.13
N ALA A 87 1.60 1.01 -8.60
CA ALA A 87 2.27 1.84 -9.61
C ALA A 87 3.62 2.33 -9.10
N GLN A 88 3.69 2.82 -7.86
CA GLN A 88 4.94 3.27 -7.28
C GLN A 88 5.96 2.13 -7.17
N PHE A 89 5.53 0.97 -6.69
CA PHE A 89 6.43 -0.17 -6.53
C PHE A 89 6.94 -0.68 -7.88
N ALA A 90 6.09 -0.70 -8.90
CA ALA A 90 6.50 -1.07 -10.25
C ALA A 90 7.56 -0.10 -10.79
N TRP A 91 7.34 1.21 -10.59
CA TRP A 91 8.30 2.22 -11.00
C TRP A 91 9.63 2.08 -10.26
N GLU A 92 9.62 1.82 -8.96
CA GLU A 92 10.84 1.58 -8.19
C GLU A 92 11.60 0.36 -8.68
N ALA A 93 10.89 -0.66 -9.14
CA ALA A 93 11.48 -1.89 -9.68
C ALA A 93 11.99 -1.73 -11.13
N GLY A 94 11.78 -0.58 -11.76
CA GLY A 94 12.16 -0.35 -13.15
C GLY A 94 11.14 -0.84 -14.16
N ASP A 95 9.97 -1.25 -13.73
CA ASP A 95 8.88 -1.73 -14.58
C ASP A 95 7.95 -0.58 -14.95
N ASP A 96 8.43 0.29 -15.84
CA ASP A 96 7.74 1.54 -16.18
C ASP A 96 6.41 1.32 -16.89
N THR A 97 6.34 0.29 -17.74
CA THR A 97 5.10 -0.05 -18.44
C THR A 97 4.00 -0.45 -17.47
N LEU A 98 4.33 -1.29 -16.50
CA LEU A 98 3.38 -1.72 -15.47
C LEU A 98 3.01 -0.55 -14.55
N ALA A 99 3.98 0.30 -14.20
CA ALA A 99 3.73 1.50 -13.41
C ALA A 99 2.69 2.40 -14.08
N GLU A 100 2.84 2.64 -15.39
CA GLU A 100 1.88 3.44 -16.16
C GLU A 100 0.51 2.77 -16.24
N THR A 101 0.48 1.45 -16.40
CA THR A 101 -0.78 0.69 -16.44
C THR A 101 -1.56 0.86 -15.13
N TYR A 102 -0.93 0.66 -14.00
CA TYR A 102 -1.58 0.83 -12.70
C TYR A 102 -2.01 2.27 -12.46
N LEU A 103 -1.17 3.23 -12.84
CA LEU A 103 -1.49 4.64 -12.68
C LEU A 103 -2.71 5.04 -13.50
N THR A 104 -2.77 4.58 -14.74
CA THR A 104 -3.92 4.81 -15.62
C THR A 104 -5.19 4.22 -15.03
N LEU A 105 -5.14 3.00 -14.50
CA LEU A 105 -6.29 2.37 -13.86
C LEU A 105 -6.78 3.18 -12.65
N ALA A 106 -5.87 3.68 -11.83
CA ALA A 106 -6.24 4.50 -10.68
C ALA A 106 -6.89 5.81 -11.10
N LEU A 107 -6.34 6.49 -12.10
CA LEU A 107 -6.85 7.78 -12.58
C LEU A 107 -8.15 7.65 -13.39
N ASN A 108 -8.34 6.52 -14.08
CA ASN A 108 -9.62 6.24 -14.75
C ASN A 108 -10.74 6.05 -13.73
N GLU A 109 -10.42 5.48 -12.57
CA GLU A 109 -11.39 5.31 -11.49
C GLU A 109 -11.70 6.63 -10.79
N ASP A 110 -10.66 7.42 -10.51
CA ASP A 110 -10.77 8.71 -9.83
C ASP A 110 -9.68 9.66 -10.36
N ALA A 111 -10.05 10.51 -11.32
CA ALA A 111 -9.13 11.47 -11.93
C ALA A 111 -8.57 12.49 -10.93
N GLY A 112 -9.25 12.70 -9.81
CA GLY A 112 -8.83 13.62 -8.76
C GLY A 112 -8.05 12.97 -7.63
N TYR A 113 -7.72 11.68 -7.72
CA TYR A 113 -7.03 10.99 -6.63
C TYR A 113 -5.63 11.55 -6.41
N SER A 114 -5.40 12.11 -5.22
CA SER A 114 -4.20 12.89 -4.92
C SER A 114 -2.90 12.12 -5.10
N LEU A 115 -2.84 10.89 -4.58
CA LEU A 115 -1.63 10.08 -4.68
C LEU A 115 -1.30 9.75 -6.13
N ALA A 116 -2.28 9.35 -6.94
CA ALA A 116 -2.05 9.03 -8.34
C ALA A 116 -1.58 10.24 -9.13
N ASN A 117 -2.16 11.40 -8.89
CA ASN A 117 -1.71 12.64 -9.54
C ASN A 117 -0.31 13.05 -9.12
N LEU A 118 0.04 12.86 -7.85
CA LEU A 118 1.40 13.10 -7.37
C LEU A 118 2.39 12.18 -8.07
N LEU A 119 2.09 10.88 -8.14
CA LEU A 119 2.96 9.90 -8.80
C LEU A 119 3.13 10.19 -10.28
N LYS A 120 2.07 10.61 -10.95
CA LYS A 120 2.16 11.01 -12.36
C LYS A 120 3.20 12.12 -12.57
N ARG A 121 3.19 13.13 -11.71
CA ARG A 121 4.19 14.20 -11.76
C ARG A 121 5.58 13.71 -11.45
N VAL A 122 5.71 12.87 -10.44
CA VAL A 122 7.01 12.31 -10.02
C VAL A 122 7.63 11.47 -11.13
N PHE A 123 6.84 10.60 -11.77
CA PHE A 123 7.34 9.75 -12.86
C PHE A 123 7.77 10.59 -14.07
N ALA A 124 7.10 11.72 -14.31
CA ALA A 124 7.42 12.62 -15.43
C ALA A 124 8.65 13.52 -15.18
N THR A 125 9.00 13.78 -13.90
CA THR A 125 10.07 14.73 -13.56
C THR A 125 11.47 14.11 -13.55
N GLY A 126 11.59 12.82 -13.75
CA GLY A 126 12.89 12.13 -13.73
C GLY A 126 13.53 11.99 -12.37
N TRP A 127 12.73 11.97 -11.30
CA TRP A 127 13.23 11.69 -9.96
C TRP A 127 13.97 10.34 -9.94
N GLU A 128 15.07 10.29 -9.19
CA GLU A 128 15.79 9.03 -9.00
C GLU A 128 14.95 8.08 -8.15
N ARG A 129 14.89 6.81 -8.59
CA ARG A 129 14.09 5.79 -7.91
C ARG A 129 14.57 5.54 -6.48
N GLU A 130 15.88 5.62 -6.28
CA GLU A 130 16.51 5.47 -4.95
C GLU A 130 16.10 6.56 -3.97
N SER A 131 15.70 7.73 -4.45
CA SER A 131 15.17 8.78 -3.58
C SER A 131 13.91 8.34 -2.84
N PHE A 132 13.07 7.53 -3.48
CA PHE A 132 11.89 6.96 -2.82
C PHE A 132 12.26 5.95 -1.76
N VAL A 133 13.27 5.13 -2.01
CA VAL A 133 13.74 4.16 -1.01
C VAL A 133 14.27 4.90 0.23
N THR A 134 15.08 5.92 0.03
CA THR A 134 15.61 6.73 1.12
C THR A 134 14.50 7.41 1.91
N MET A 135 13.55 8.02 1.21
CA MET A 135 12.42 8.71 1.81
C MET A 135 11.56 7.74 2.63
N ARG A 136 11.31 6.54 2.10
CA ARG A 136 10.57 5.50 2.80
C ARG A 136 11.22 5.11 4.11
N ILE A 137 12.52 4.87 4.09
CA ILE A 137 13.28 4.50 5.29
C ILE A 137 13.17 5.58 6.37
N GLN A 138 13.22 6.85 5.96
CA GLN A 138 13.12 7.96 6.89
C GLN A 138 11.72 8.18 7.45
N LEU A 139 10.68 7.97 6.62
CA LEU A 139 9.29 8.27 6.98
C LEU A 139 8.56 7.11 7.63
N HIS A 140 8.95 5.88 7.34
CA HIS A 140 8.21 4.70 7.82
C HIS A 140 8.05 4.64 9.35
N PRO A 141 9.07 4.96 10.18
CA PRO A 141 8.87 5.00 11.63
C PRO A 141 7.81 6.01 12.06
N LYS A 142 7.70 7.14 11.38
CA LYS A 142 6.66 8.13 11.67
C LYS A 142 5.28 7.65 11.27
N VAL A 143 5.17 6.91 10.17
CA VAL A 143 3.91 6.31 9.74
C VAL A 143 3.43 5.29 10.78
N ILE A 144 4.32 4.44 11.26
CA ILE A 144 3.99 3.45 12.30
C ILE A 144 3.53 4.16 13.57
N GLU A 145 4.24 5.19 13.99
CA GLU A 145 3.85 5.99 15.15
C GLU A 145 2.46 6.59 15.00
N ALA A 146 2.15 7.11 13.82
CA ALA A 146 0.82 7.68 13.54
C ALA A 146 -0.30 6.64 13.58
N LEU A 147 -0.03 5.40 13.16
CA LEU A 147 -1.01 4.31 13.26
C LEU A 147 -1.31 3.94 14.72
N ASP A 148 -0.29 3.96 15.56
CA ASP A 148 -0.38 3.55 16.96
C ASP A 148 -0.76 4.71 17.88
N ASP A 149 -0.90 5.92 17.36
CA ASP A 149 -1.17 7.11 18.15
C ASP A 149 -2.64 7.15 18.57
N THR A 150 -2.90 6.60 19.77
CA THR A 150 -4.23 6.59 20.37
C THR A 150 -4.49 7.81 21.25
N VAL A 151 -3.44 8.49 21.66
CA VAL A 151 -3.52 9.54 22.69
C VAL A 151 -3.92 10.87 22.07
N ILE A 152 -3.34 11.19 20.94
CA ILE A 152 -3.59 12.47 20.26
C ILE A 152 -4.85 12.42 19.42
N GLY A 153 -5.22 11.22 18.95
CA GLY A 153 -6.43 11.02 18.16
C GLY A 153 -7.71 10.94 18.96
N SER A 154 -7.60 10.92 20.25
CA SER A 154 -8.76 10.82 21.12
C SER A 154 -9.39 12.18 21.38
#